data_dd190792fe7b997e899e9d36f19cdb4c
#
_entry.id   dd190792fe7b997e899e9d36f19cdb4c
#
_cell.length_a   1.000
_cell.length_b   1.000
_cell.length_c   1.000
_cell.angle_alpha   90.00
_cell.angle_beta   90.00
_cell.angle_gamma   90.00
#
_symmetry.space_group_name_H-M   'P 1'
#
loop_
_entity.id
_entity.type
_entity.pdbx_description
1 polymer ?
#
loop_
_entity_poly.entity_id
_entity_poly.type
_entity_poly.pdbx_seq_one_letter_code
_entity_poly.pdbx_strand_id
1 'polypeptide(L)'
;LVGVVEQNTPQAKIAYKGESEEYKKTNTELYVIFALALITAYLAMSAQFESWKHPLTIMLTVPMAILGGLIGLLVVGSSLNVYSQIALIILIGLSAKNGILIVEFANQLRKEGKNLEVAVFEAAAIRLRPILMTSISTIIGVLPLILGTGPGAASRLTVGITIFGGMLFSTFFTLYVIPTAVSYTHLRAHETAVN
;
A
#
# COMPACT_ATOMS: atom_id res chain seq x y z
N LEU A 1 31.10 4.87 -15.89
CA LEU A 1 32.28 5.35 -15.12
C LEU A 1 32.84 4.27 -14.20
N VAL A 2 32.01 3.56 -13.42
CA VAL A 2 32.45 2.49 -12.48
C VAL A 2 33.21 1.38 -13.21
N GLY A 3 32.68 0.85 -14.32
CA GLY A 3 33.34 -0.22 -15.08
C GLY A 3 34.67 0.18 -15.74
N VAL A 4 34.84 1.47 -16.05
CA VAL A 4 36.12 1.98 -16.62
C VAL A 4 37.19 2.09 -15.54
N VAL A 5 36.84 2.42 -14.31
CA VAL A 5 37.78 2.51 -13.17
C VAL A 5 38.21 1.12 -12.71
N GLU A 6 37.31 0.13 -12.68
CA GLU A 6 37.65 -1.26 -12.34
C GLU A 6 38.61 -1.90 -13.34
N GLN A 7 38.49 -1.57 -14.64
CA GLN A 7 39.41 -2.09 -15.66
C GLN A 7 40.82 -1.48 -15.62
N ASN A 8 40.95 -0.21 -15.22
CA ASN A 8 42.23 0.49 -15.26
C ASN A 8 43.00 0.48 -13.93
N THR A 9 42.34 0.18 -12.81
CA THR A 9 42.96 0.15 -11.47
C THR A 9 42.38 -0.94 -10.60
N PRO A 10 42.84 -2.22 -10.76
CA PRO A 10 42.30 -3.36 -10.05
C PRO A 10 42.51 -3.33 -8.52
N GLN A 11 43.34 -2.43 -8.00
CA GLN A 11 43.54 -2.25 -6.56
C GLN A 11 42.81 -1.03 -5.96
N ALA A 12 42.11 -0.23 -6.76
CA ALA A 12 41.36 0.91 -6.27
C ALA A 12 40.01 0.48 -5.69
N LYS A 13 39.84 0.58 -4.38
CA LYS A 13 38.52 0.45 -3.76
C LYS A 13 37.72 1.72 -4.04
N ILE A 14 36.62 1.57 -4.75
CA ILE A 14 35.68 2.68 -4.99
C ILE A 14 35.01 3.01 -3.65
N ALA A 15 35.43 4.11 -3.03
CA ALA A 15 34.77 4.65 -1.85
C ALA A 15 33.63 5.59 -2.31
N TYR A 16 32.42 5.18 -2.08
CA TYR A 16 31.27 6.07 -2.22
C TYR A 16 31.29 7.08 -1.07
N LYS A 17 31.24 8.37 -1.37
CA LYS A 17 31.28 9.45 -0.37
C LYS A 17 30.06 10.38 -0.58
N GLY A 18 29.44 10.84 0.51
CA GLY A 18 28.26 11.70 0.46
C GLY A 18 26.97 10.95 0.15
N GLU A 19 26.08 11.56 -0.62
CA GLU A 19 24.72 11.02 -0.94
C GLU A 19 24.73 9.59 -1.49
N SER A 20 25.77 9.18 -2.24
CA SER A 20 25.88 7.83 -2.81
C SER A 20 26.16 6.76 -1.76
N GLU A 21 26.87 7.07 -0.68
CA GLU A 21 27.12 6.17 0.43
C GLU A 21 25.86 6.03 1.31
N GLU A 22 25.22 7.14 1.60
CA GLU A 22 23.95 7.18 2.30
C GLU A 22 22.85 6.41 1.54
N TYR A 23 22.77 6.58 0.21
CA TYR A 23 21.82 5.88 -0.63
C TYR A 23 21.99 4.35 -0.57
N LYS A 24 23.24 3.83 -0.56
CA LYS A 24 23.49 2.38 -0.44
C LYS A 24 23.18 1.83 0.94
N LYS A 25 23.51 2.55 2.00
CA LYS A 25 23.20 2.14 3.39
C LYS A 25 21.70 2.21 3.64
N THR A 26 21.07 3.31 3.25
CA THR A 26 19.65 3.55 3.44
C THR A 26 18.77 2.54 2.70
N ASN A 27 19.17 2.07 1.51
CA ASN A 27 18.37 1.08 0.78
C ASN A 27 18.18 -0.23 1.57
N THR A 28 19.22 -0.75 2.22
CA THR A 28 19.10 -1.99 3.00
C THR A 28 18.24 -1.78 4.26
N GLU A 29 18.42 -0.66 4.94
CA GLU A 29 17.62 -0.32 6.12
C GLU A 29 16.15 -0.11 5.77
N LEU A 30 15.85 0.51 4.63
CA LEU A 30 14.49 0.72 4.17
C LEU A 30 13.74 -0.57 3.83
N TYR A 31 14.41 -1.59 3.27
CA TYR A 31 13.77 -2.91 3.08
C TYR A 31 13.38 -3.54 4.42
N VAL A 32 14.22 -3.40 5.44
CA VAL A 32 13.91 -3.90 6.80
C VAL A 32 12.71 -3.13 7.38
N ILE A 33 12.71 -1.80 7.27
CA ILE A 33 11.60 -0.96 7.73
C ILE A 33 10.31 -1.30 7.00
N PHE A 34 10.36 -1.52 5.68
CA PHE A 34 9.22 -1.89 4.86
C PHE A 34 8.64 -3.26 5.28
N ALA A 35 9.51 -4.26 5.47
CA ALA A 35 9.09 -5.57 5.97
C ALA A 35 8.49 -5.47 7.38
N LEU A 36 9.11 -4.68 8.27
CA LEU A 36 8.60 -4.44 9.62
C LEU A 36 7.25 -3.74 9.58
N ALA A 37 7.05 -2.76 8.71
CA ALA A 37 5.78 -2.07 8.52
C ALA A 37 4.67 -3.03 8.07
N LEU A 38 4.96 -3.93 7.11
CA LEU A 38 4.02 -4.96 6.67
C LEU A 38 3.66 -5.93 7.79
N ILE A 39 4.65 -6.41 8.55
CA ILE A 39 4.44 -7.33 9.68
C ILE A 39 3.61 -6.65 10.75
N THR A 40 3.95 -5.41 11.12
CA THR A 40 3.23 -4.66 12.15
C THR A 40 1.79 -4.38 11.72
N ALA A 41 1.56 -3.98 10.48
CA ALA A 41 0.22 -3.79 9.93
C ALA A 41 -0.59 -5.10 9.96
N TYR A 42 0.02 -6.21 9.58
CA TYR A 42 -0.62 -7.53 9.62
C TYR A 42 -0.98 -7.94 11.06
N LEU A 43 -0.06 -7.80 12.01
CA LEU A 43 -0.29 -8.14 13.41
C LEU A 43 -1.38 -7.25 14.03
N ALA A 44 -1.36 -5.95 13.76
CA ALA A 44 -2.39 -5.03 14.25
C ALA A 44 -3.79 -5.42 13.73
N MET A 45 -3.90 -5.76 12.43
CA MET A 45 -5.15 -6.24 11.84
C MET A 45 -5.57 -7.61 12.41
N SER A 46 -4.62 -8.53 12.64
CA SER A 46 -4.90 -9.84 13.24
C SER A 46 -5.45 -9.71 14.66
N ALA A 47 -4.90 -8.78 15.44
CA ALA A 47 -5.39 -8.48 16.79
C ALA A 47 -6.79 -7.86 16.74
N GLN A 48 -7.07 -6.98 15.77
CA GLN A 48 -8.38 -6.32 15.64
C GLN A 48 -9.49 -7.28 15.19
N PHE A 49 -9.18 -8.21 14.30
CA PHE A 49 -10.19 -9.15 13.75
C PHE A 49 -10.27 -10.48 14.51
N GLU A 50 -9.41 -10.71 15.48
CA GLU A 50 -9.28 -12.02 16.19
C GLU A 50 -9.20 -13.20 15.19
N SER A 51 -8.63 -12.97 14.02
CA SER A 51 -8.57 -13.92 12.91
C SER A 51 -7.32 -13.70 12.07
N TRP A 52 -6.71 -14.80 11.62
CA TRP A 52 -5.55 -14.77 10.72
C TRP A 52 -5.91 -14.65 9.24
N LYS A 53 -7.16 -15.00 8.86
CA LYS A 53 -7.61 -15.04 7.46
C LYS A 53 -8.01 -13.66 6.93
N HIS A 54 -8.73 -12.87 7.73
CA HIS A 54 -9.22 -11.55 7.31
C HIS A 54 -8.11 -10.55 6.99
N PRO A 55 -7.03 -10.42 7.80
CA PRO A 55 -5.92 -9.55 7.48
C PRO A 55 -5.22 -9.91 6.16
N LEU A 56 -5.12 -11.20 5.84
CA LEU A 56 -4.46 -11.65 4.63
C LEU A 56 -5.23 -11.21 3.36
N THR A 57 -6.56 -11.24 3.42
CA THR A 57 -7.41 -10.73 2.32
C THR A 57 -7.26 -9.22 2.16
N ILE A 58 -7.18 -8.47 3.26
CA ILE A 58 -6.98 -7.01 3.23
C ILE A 58 -5.60 -6.67 2.68
N MET A 59 -4.56 -7.41 3.10
CA MET A 59 -3.20 -7.18 2.61
C MET A 59 -3.02 -7.40 1.11
N LEU A 60 -3.95 -8.12 0.45
CA LEU A 60 -3.94 -8.27 -1.01
C LEU A 60 -4.14 -6.92 -1.73
N THR A 61 -4.72 -5.92 -1.07
CA THR A 61 -4.88 -4.57 -1.64
C THR A 61 -3.58 -3.75 -1.60
N VAL A 62 -2.63 -4.10 -0.74
CA VAL A 62 -1.35 -3.39 -0.57
C VAL A 62 -0.49 -3.42 -1.83
N PRO A 63 -0.25 -4.58 -2.50
CA PRO A 63 0.48 -4.62 -3.76
C PRO A 63 -0.13 -3.73 -4.84
N MET A 64 -1.47 -3.65 -4.89
CA MET A 64 -2.17 -2.79 -5.86
C MET A 64 -1.96 -1.31 -5.55
N ALA A 65 -1.94 -0.94 -4.26
CA ALA A 65 -1.61 0.42 -3.84
C ALA A 65 -0.16 0.79 -4.21
N ILE A 66 0.78 -0.12 -3.97
CA ILE A 66 2.20 0.07 -4.34
C ILE A 66 2.34 0.23 -5.86
N LEU A 67 1.69 -0.62 -6.66
CA LEU A 67 1.68 -0.49 -8.12
C LEU A 67 1.15 0.87 -8.56
N GLY A 68 0.05 1.35 -7.96
CA GLY A 68 -0.49 2.68 -8.24
C GLY A 68 0.48 3.80 -7.90
N GLY A 69 1.19 3.70 -6.77
CA GLY A 69 2.24 4.65 -6.38
C GLY A 69 3.42 4.67 -7.36
N LEU A 70 3.88 3.48 -7.79
CA LEU A 70 4.95 3.35 -8.78
C LEU A 70 4.55 3.88 -10.16
N ILE A 71 3.31 3.62 -10.60
CA ILE A 71 2.77 4.17 -11.85
C ILE A 71 2.72 5.70 -11.76
N GLY A 72 2.29 6.26 -10.64
CA GLY A 72 2.32 7.70 -10.41
C GLY A 72 3.71 8.31 -10.58
N LEU A 73 4.74 7.67 -10.00
CA LEU A 73 6.14 8.08 -10.16
C LEU A 73 6.62 8.01 -11.62
N LEU A 74 6.26 6.94 -12.33
CA LEU A 74 6.62 6.77 -13.74
C LEU A 74 6.01 7.84 -14.63
N VAL A 75 4.74 8.20 -14.41
CA VAL A 75 4.04 9.23 -15.20
C VAL A 75 4.69 10.60 -15.05
N VAL A 76 5.19 10.92 -13.86
CA VAL A 76 5.86 12.20 -13.60
C VAL A 76 7.35 12.15 -13.91
N GLY A 77 7.91 10.98 -14.23
CA GLY A 77 9.33 10.81 -14.50
C GLY A 77 10.21 10.98 -13.25
N SER A 78 9.63 10.76 -12.08
CA SER A 78 10.36 10.84 -10.80
C SER A 78 11.04 9.52 -10.50
N SER A 79 12.29 9.57 -9.97
CA SER A 79 13.05 8.38 -9.59
C SER A 79 12.59 7.82 -8.25
N LEU A 80 12.84 6.51 -8.06
CA LEU A 80 12.74 5.87 -6.75
C LEU A 80 13.83 6.43 -5.84
N ASN A 81 13.42 7.20 -4.84
CA ASN A 81 14.29 7.81 -3.85
C ASN A 81 13.76 7.50 -2.43
N VAL A 82 14.47 7.94 -1.40
CA VAL A 82 14.09 7.74 0.01
C VAL A 82 12.67 8.26 0.28
N TYR A 83 12.30 9.38 -0.31
CA TYR A 83 10.98 10.00 -0.12
C TYR A 83 9.84 9.17 -0.73
N SER A 84 10.05 8.59 -1.91
CA SER A 84 9.06 7.68 -2.51
C SER A 84 8.91 6.40 -1.70
N GLN A 85 10.00 5.88 -1.12
CA GLN A 85 9.97 4.68 -0.27
C GLN A 85 9.20 4.95 1.04
N ILE A 86 9.40 6.11 1.68
CA ILE A 86 8.61 6.55 2.83
C ILE A 86 7.12 6.66 2.44
N ALA A 87 6.83 7.24 1.28
CA ALA A 87 5.46 7.35 0.80
C ALA A 87 4.80 5.99 0.56
N LEU A 88 5.54 5.00 0.05
CA LEU A 88 5.05 3.62 -0.10
C LEU A 88 4.73 2.98 1.26
N ILE A 89 5.52 3.23 2.31
CA ILE A 89 5.23 2.76 3.67
C ILE A 89 3.95 3.40 4.20
N ILE A 90 3.78 4.71 4.04
CA ILE A 90 2.54 5.41 4.41
C ILE A 90 1.34 4.82 3.68
N LEU A 91 1.52 4.47 2.41
CA LEU A 91 0.47 3.93 1.56
C LEU A 91 -0.04 2.56 2.03
N ILE A 92 0.80 1.73 2.67
CA ILE A 92 0.39 0.47 3.30
C ILE A 92 -0.73 0.73 4.32
N GLY A 93 -0.51 1.68 5.22
CA GLY A 93 -1.51 2.02 6.25
C GLY A 93 -2.79 2.63 5.68
N LEU A 94 -2.65 3.52 4.70
CA LEU A 94 -3.81 4.16 4.06
C LEU A 94 -4.66 3.16 3.26
N SER A 95 -4.01 2.22 2.54
CA SER A 95 -4.67 1.17 1.77
C SER A 95 -5.40 0.18 2.69
N ALA A 96 -4.73 -0.29 3.74
CA ALA A 96 -5.30 -1.24 4.70
C ALA A 96 -6.59 -0.70 5.35
N LYS A 97 -6.63 0.59 5.68
CA LYS A 97 -7.79 1.25 6.30
C LYS A 97 -9.09 1.03 5.51
N ASN A 98 -9.03 1.18 4.19
CA ASN A 98 -10.22 1.03 3.33
C ASN A 98 -10.73 -0.42 3.36
N GLY A 99 -9.82 -1.39 3.34
CA GLY A 99 -10.16 -2.82 3.42
C GLY A 99 -10.76 -3.20 4.78
N ILE A 100 -10.20 -2.68 5.87
CA ILE A 100 -10.69 -2.93 7.23
C ILE A 100 -12.16 -2.54 7.35
N LEU A 101 -12.55 -1.36 6.85
CA LEU A 101 -13.92 -0.85 6.94
C LEU A 101 -14.96 -1.76 6.27
N ILE A 102 -14.62 -2.39 5.14
CA ILE A 102 -15.52 -3.31 4.43
C ILE A 102 -15.63 -4.63 5.18
N VAL A 103 -14.49 -5.23 5.55
CA VAL A 103 -14.46 -6.54 6.20
C VAL A 103 -15.10 -6.49 7.59
N GLU A 104 -14.86 -5.44 8.36
CA GLU A 104 -15.48 -5.26 9.69
C GLU A 104 -17.01 -5.19 9.58
N PHE A 105 -17.52 -4.40 8.65
CA PHE A 105 -18.95 -4.25 8.47
C PHE A 105 -19.59 -5.54 7.90
N ALA A 106 -18.92 -6.25 7.01
CA ALA A 106 -19.36 -7.54 6.55
C ALA A 106 -19.48 -8.56 7.71
N ASN A 107 -18.52 -8.54 8.64
CA ASN A 107 -18.57 -9.38 9.83
C ASN A 107 -19.72 -9.01 10.77
N GLN A 108 -20.08 -7.72 10.89
CA GLN A 108 -21.26 -7.29 11.65
C GLN A 108 -22.54 -7.85 11.03
N LEU A 109 -22.72 -7.69 9.73
CA LEU A 109 -23.91 -8.21 9.02
C LEU A 109 -24.02 -9.74 9.10
N ARG A 110 -22.89 -10.45 9.15
CA ARG A 110 -22.88 -11.91 9.40
C ARG A 110 -23.35 -12.28 10.81
N LYS A 111 -22.96 -11.50 11.80
CA LYS A 111 -23.45 -11.72 13.18
C LYS A 111 -24.94 -11.49 13.32
N GLU A 112 -25.53 -10.66 12.44
CA GLU A 112 -26.97 -10.45 12.31
C GLU A 112 -27.70 -11.58 11.57
N GLY A 113 -27.01 -12.63 11.14
CA GLY A 113 -27.57 -13.83 10.50
C GLY A 113 -27.65 -13.78 8.98
N LYS A 114 -27.01 -12.79 8.32
CA LYS A 114 -26.98 -12.73 6.84
C LYS A 114 -25.98 -13.72 6.27
N ASN A 115 -26.30 -14.28 5.10
CA ASN A 115 -25.37 -15.09 4.33
C ASN A 115 -24.13 -14.28 3.96
N LEU A 116 -22.96 -14.94 3.89
CA LEU A 116 -21.68 -14.29 3.64
C LEU A 116 -21.66 -13.42 2.39
N GLU A 117 -22.13 -13.96 1.26
CA GLU A 117 -22.15 -13.22 -0.01
C GLU A 117 -22.98 -11.95 0.10
N VAL A 118 -24.20 -12.07 0.63
CA VAL A 118 -25.09 -10.92 0.84
C VAL A 118 -24.46 -9.90 1.78
N ALA A 119 -23.86 -10.36 2.89
CA ALA A 119 -23.22 -9.50 3.87
C ALA A 119 -22.04 -8.72 3.27
N VAL A 120 -21.22 -9.35 2.42
CA VAL A 120 -20.06 -8.71 1.78
C VAL A 120 -20.48 -7.68 0.74
N PHE A 121 -21.44 -8.02 -0.13
CA PHE A 121 -21.95 -7.07 -1.14
C PHE A 121 -22.66 -5.89 -0.50
N GLU A 122 -23.47 -6.13 0.51
CA GLU A 122 -24.17 -5.08 1.24
C GLU A 122 -23.20 -4.19 2.02
N ALA A 123 -22.17 -4.79 2.66
CA ALA A 123 -21.12 -4.05 3.31
C ALA A 123 -20.35 -3.14 2.33
N ALA A 124 -19.98 -3.65 1.17
CA ALA A 124 -19.32 -2.87 0.14
C ALA A 124 -20.20 -1.71 -0.36
N ALA A 125 -21.48 -1.95 -0.59
CA ALA A 125 -22.43 -0.92 -1.04
C ALA A 125 -22.63 0.18 0.01
N ILE A 126 -22.83 -0.18 1.28
CA ILE A 126 -23.05 0.78 2.37
C ILE A 126 -21.76 1.58 2.67
N ARG A 127 -20.59 0.92 2.63
CA ARG A 127 -19.31 1.54 2.93
C ARG A 127 -18.67 2.28 1.74
N LEU A 128 -19.21 2.13 0.54
CA LEU A 128 -18.72 2.82 -0.66
C LEU A 128 -18.65 4.34 -0.46
N ARG A 129 -19.72 4.95 0.06
CA ARG A 129 -19.78 6.41 0.26
C ARG A 129 -18.72 6.91 1.27
N PRO A 130 -18.60 6.36 2.50
CA PRO A 130 -17.55 6.75 3.44
C PRO A 130 -16.13 6.53 2.89
N ILE A 131 -15.86 5.44 2.19
CA ILE A 131 -14.56 5.15 1.60
C ILE A 131 -14.21 6.18 0.52
N LEU A 132 -15.15 6.48 -0.38
CA LEU A 132 -14.92 7.51 -1.41
C LEU A 132 -14.68 8.89 -0.79
N MET A 133 -15.44 9.28 0.23
CA MET A 133 -15.25 10.56 0.90
C MET A 133 -13.85 10.67 1.51
N THR A 134 -13.40 9.65 2.23
CA THR A 134 -12.05 9.67 2.85
C THR A 134 -10.95 9.60 1.82
N SER A 135 -11.10 8.82 0.76
CA SER A 135 -10.11 8.73 -0.32
C SER A 135 -9.99 10.05 -1.10
N ILE A 136 -11.10 10.65 -1.47
CA ILE A 136 -11.12 11.97 -2.14
C ILE A 136 -10.51 13.03 -1.24
N SER A 137 -10.86 13.06 0.05
CA SER A 137 -10.29 14.00 1.01
C SER A 137 -8.77 13.84 1.13
N THR A 138 -8.27 12.60 1.18
CA THR A 138 -6.83 12.32 1.22
C THR A 138 -6.13 12.77 -0.07
N ILE A 139 -6.72 12.47 -1.23
CA ILE A 139 -6.20 12.89 -2.54
C ILE A 139 -6.11 14.41 -2.65
N ILE A 140 -7.16 15.12 -2.25
CA ILE A 140 -7.17 16.58 -2.22
C ILE A 140 -6.15 17.12 -1.21
N GLY A 141 -6.03 16.47 -0.03
CA GLY A 141 -5.06 16.86 0.99
C GLY A 141 -3.60 16.71 0.56
N VAL A 142 -3.31 15.85 -0.41
CA VAL A 142 -1.97 15.66 -0.96
C VAL A 142 -1.65 16.66 -2.09
N LEU A 143 -2.65 17.29 -2.71
CA LEU A 143 -2.44 18.27 -3.79
C LEU A 143 -1.47 19.41 -3.43
N PRO A 144 -1.50 20.01 -2.24
CA PRO A 144 -0.53 21.04 -1.87
C PRO A 144 0.93 20.55 -1.89
N LEU A 145 1.18 19.26 -1.61
CA LEU A 145 2.53 18.69 -1.71
C LEU A 145 3.00 18.61 -3.17
N ILE A 146 2.07 18.33 -4.08
CA ILE A 146 2.35 18.18 -5.51
C ILE A 146 2.58 19.55 -6.16
N LEU A 147 1.77 20.54 -5.78
CA LEU A 147 1.79 21.89 -6.36
C LEU A 147 2.80 22.82 -5.68
N GLY A 148 3.37 22.42 -4.54
CA GLY A 148 4.28 23.25 -3.75
C GLY A 148 5.58 23.54 -4.50
N THR A 149 5.93 24.82 -4.61
CA THR A 149 7.17 25.31 -5.20
C THR A 149 8.18 25.71 -4.12
N GLY A 150 9.48 25.85 -4.48
CA GLY A 150 10.53 26.30 -3.58
C GLY A 150 11.47 25.17 -3.11
N PRO A 151 12.31 25.43 -2.10
CA PRO A 151 13.28 24.45 -1.61
C PRO A 151 12.61 23.15 -1.17
N GLY A 152 13.13 21.99 -1.62
CA GLY A 152 12.57 20.67 -1.34
C GLY A 152 11.28 20.33 -2.10
N ALA A 153 10.90 21.11 -3.13
CA ALA A 153 9.72 20.81 -3.96
C ALA A 153 9.79 19.44 -4.62
N ALA A 154 10.95 19.02 -5.11
CA ALA A 154 11.13 17.71 -5.73
C ALA A 154 10.82 16.55 -4.76
N SER A 155 11.27 16.64 -3.51
CA SER A 155 11.00 15.63 -2.49
C SER A 155 9.50 15.57 -2.14
N ARG A 156 8.87 16.72 -1.96
CA ARG A 156 7.43 16.81 -1.69
C ARG A 156 6.58 16.30 -2.85
N LEU A 157 6.97 16.65 -4.09
CA LEU A 157 6.32 16.15 -5.30
C LEU A 157 6.36 14.61 -5.35
N THR A 158 7.54 14.02 -5.08
CA THR A 158 7.72 12.57 -5.09
C THR A 158 6.80 11.88 -4.08
N VAL A 159 6.74 12.38 -2.84
CA VAL A 159 5.82 11.86 -1.80
C VAL A 159 4.37 12.04 -2.25
N GLY A 160 4.02 13.23 -2.70
CA GLY A 160 2.66 13.58 -3.11
C GLY A 160 2.14 12.70 -4.25
N ILE A 161 2.92 12.53 -5.30
CA ILE A 161 2.55 11.72 -6.47
C ILE A 161 2.45 10.24 -6.11
N THR A 162 3.35 9.72 -5.28
CA THR A 162 3.28 8.32 -4.84
C THR A 162 1.99 8.06 -4.08
N ILE A 163 1.64 8.93 -3.12
CA ILE A 163 0.39 8.77 -2.35
C ILE A 163 -0.83 8.97 -3.24
N PHE A 164 -0.82 9.97 -4.11
CA PHE A 164 -1.91 10.26 -5.05
C PHE A 164 -2.21 9.05 -5.95
N GLY A 165 -1.21 8.54 -6.67
CA GLY A 165 -1.33 7.39 -7.54
C GLY A 165 -1.75 6.13 -6.78
N GLY A 166 -1.10 5.87 -5.65
CA GLY A 166 -1.40 4.71 -4.82
C GLY A 166 -2.81 4.73 -4.24
N MET A 167 -3.28 5.89 -3.77
CA MET A 167 -4.64 6.02 -3.23
C MET A 167 -5.71 5.86 -4.31
N LEU A 168 -5.50 6.41 -5.51
CA LEU A 168 -6.43 6.20 -6.63
C LEU A 168 -6.57 4.72 -6.96
N PHE A 169 -5.44 4.04 -7.19
CA PHE A 169 -5.44 2.61 -7.50
C PHE A 169 -5.98 1.76 -6.36
N SER A 170 -5.50 2.00 -5.13
CA SER A 170 -5.96 1.27 -3.95
C SER A 170 -7.46 1.40 -3.75
N THR A 171 -8.04 2.59 -3.86
CA THR A 171 -9.47 2.80 -3.68
C THR A 171 -10.27 2.05 -4.73
N PHE A 172 -9.85 2.15 -5.99
CA PHE A 172 -10.52 1.46 -7.09
C PHE A 172 -10.48 -0.06 -6.89
N PHE A 173 -9.29 -0.62 -6.62
CA PHE A 173 -9.13 -2.06 -6.44
C PHE A 173 -9.77 -2.57 -5.14
N THR A 174 -9.73 -1.80 -4.05
CA THR A 174 -10.37 -2.20 -2.79
C THR A 174 -11.87 -2.44 -2.98
N LEU A 175 -12.54 -1.58 -3.74
CA LEU A 175 -13.97 -1.71 -4.00
C LEU A 175 -14.33 -2.95 -4.84
N TYR A 176 -13.43 -3.40 -5.70
CA TYR A 176 -13.65 -4.58 -6.56
C TYR A 176 -13.06 -5.86 -5.99
N VAL A 177 -11.83 -5.81 -5.48
CA VAL A 177 -11.08 -7.00 -5.06
C VAL A 177 -11.55 -7.54 -3.72
N ILE A 178 -11.88 -6.69 -2.75
CA ILE A 178 -12.29 -7.18 -1.42
C ILE A 178 -13.59 -7.99 -1.50
N PRO A 179 -14.69 -7.52 -2.11
CA PRO A 179 -15.90 -8.31 -2.21
C PRO A 179 -15.68 -9.65 -2.91
N THR A 180 -14.93 -9.66 -4.01
CA THR A 180 -14.61 -10.89 -4.75
C THR A 180 -13.70 -11.83 -3.96
N ALA A 181 -12.64 -11.34 -3.34
CA ALA A 181 -11.70 -12.16 -2.58
C ALA A 181 -12.34 -12.79 -1.34
N VAL A 182 -13.20 -12.05 -0.63
CA VAL A 182 -13.93 -12.57 0.54
C VAL A 182 -14.93 -13.64 0.13
N SER A 183 -15.63 -13.46 -0.99
CA SER A 183 -16.54 -14.47 -1.54
C SER A 183 -15.78 -15.76 -1.90
N TYR A 184 -14.65 -15.66 -2.60
CA TYR A 184 -13.86 -16.82 -3.04
C TYR A 184 -13.19 -17.59 -1.90
N THR A 185 -12.66 -16.93 -0.88
CA THR A 185 -11.95 -17.62 0.23
C THR A 185 -12.89 -18.47 1.08
N HIS A 186 -14.17 -18.17 1.10
CA HIS A 186 -15.16 -18.93 1.88
C HIS A 186 -15.89 -20.03 1.08
N LEU A 187 -16.06 -19.88 -0.24
CA LEU A 187 -16.58 -20.95 -1.08
C LEU A 187 -15.67 -22.17 -1.03
N ARG A 188 -14.37 -21.98 -1.09
CA ARG A 188 -13.38 -23.05 -0.99
C ARG A 188 -13.32 -23.72 0.40
N ALA A 189 -13.64 -23.00 1.47
CA ALA A 189 -13.69 -23.55 2.81
C ALA A 189 -14.94 -24.44 3.01
N HIS A 190 -16.04 -24.19 2.28
CA HIS A 190 -17.24 -25.02 2.31
C HIS A 190 -17.07 -26.31 1.51
N GLU A 191 -16.39 -26.30 0.38
CA GLU A 191 -16.12 -27.52 -0.42
C GLU A 191 -15.19 -28.49 0.30
N THR A 192 -14.19 -27.98 1.06
CA THR A 192 -13.30 -28.87 1.86
C THR A 192 -13.93 -29.40 3.14
N ALA A 193 -15.03 -28.85 3.59
CA ALA A 193 -15.77 -29.34 4.77
C ALA A 193 -16.87 -30.37 4.43
N VAL A 194 -17.17 -30.58 3.15
CA VAL A 194 -18.22 -31.50 2.66
C VAL A 194 -17.60 -32.79 2.08
N ASN A 195 -16.26 -32.84 1.87
CA ASN A 195 -15.49 -34.04 1.54
C ASN A 195 -14.68 -34.53 2.75
#